data_8056a29effda198a8142075b9b229a23
#
_entry.id   8056a29effda198a8142075b9b229a23
#
_cell.length_a   1.000
_cell.length_b   1.000
_cell.length_c   1.000
_cell.angle_alpha   90.00
_cell.angle_beta   90.00
_cell.angle_gamma   90.00
#
_symmetry.space_group_name_H-M   'P 1'
#
loop_
_entity.id
_entity.type
_entity.pdbx_description
1 polymer ?
#
loop_
_entity_poly.entity_id
_entity_poly.type
_entity_poly.pdbx_seq_one_letter_code
_entity_poly.pdbx_strand_id
1 'polypeptide(L)'
;GSGLVGSEMCIRDRDYIDGSAIVSGKVIGKELCTNQLTGLSYVHLEVEARGMHIDLLVAPEKLSMPLEEINYIKGAVLLYANVEQKKYSTEGYNKKISLDKPVSEEYFNQEITPVLMNLRDLAYEHLIVELGEHFTNGLDYIQTARNSDEKFDEHTYEVEVCFDSHLPTHKMYALRDYSPNKLQTLQFFKQLCVEDKLPDLSDWTDITDDIFGPKNDEYYSENSIFFNIKGAFYNGKLPDDYKLPRYGAKPMFADGAQDGTAIYHLKQEETDENARLLEAFKLMSNADFPGAEALLESILQNNYAIKLADDIHTVLLENYEVLDAGNIYRFAVNNLLASKNKELVKADMVILELFPCDEPVRGAVRILGQCEEFTLFAIFVMRKWDNGNEEIFALAKKVRDWGRIHAIEYLEADTEEKKEWLLYEGLKNIFMPEYSALTVFNKAEAAKVFAMEELSYEIYHALAMLLEGLLDEGPVPGISQIEDRMLILQQFLDHSAKQELTVADLNVVLLIAQWCDDLPSEEAKSIKEKAEAILFDSENTGVVQEAIKKADGLMLAEKLGLPFKNQLLECIEQN
;
A
#
# COMPACT_ATOMS: atom_id res chain seq x y z
N GLY A 1 -31.67 -40.68 39.44
CA GLY A 1 -32.12 -40.08 38.24
C GLY A 1 -31.06 -39.13 37.74
N SER A 2 -30.31 -39.54 36.77
CA SER A 2 -29.30 -38.76 36.06
C SER A 2 -29.96 -37.62 35.30
N GLY A 3 -29.93 -36.42 35.87
CA GLY A 3 -30.28 -35.22 35.12
C GLY A 3 -29.05 -34.67 34.43
N LEU A 4 -28.99 -34.79 33.13
CA LEU A 4 -28.09 -34.04 32.26
C LEU A 4 -28.36 -32.53 32.46
N VAL A 5 -27.49 -31.83 33.16
CA VAL A 5 -27.49 -30.37 33.17
C VAL A 5 -26.58 -29.93 32.05
N GLY A 6 -27.19 -29.75 30.88
CA GLY A 6 -26.55 -28.98 29.81
C GLY A 6 -26.43 -27.53 30.25
N SER A 7 -25.20 -27.08 30.53
CA SER A 7 -24.93 -25.68 30.73
C SER A 7 -24.85 -25.01 29.34
N GLU A 8 -25.97 -24.56 28.82
CA GLU A 8 -25.98 -23.71 27.64
C GLU A 8 -25.68 -22.27 28.07
N MET A 9 -24.62 -21.69 27.54
CA MET A 9 -24.51 -20.24 27.43
C MET A 9 -25.42 -19.86 26.25
N CYS A 10 -26.72 -19.74 26.54
CA CYS A 10 -27.64 -19.20 25.57
C CYS A 10 -27.41 -17.70 25.45
N ILE A 11 -26.59 -17.29 24.51
CA ILE A 11 -26.77 -16.00 23.86
C ILE A 11 -28.04 -16.19 23.03
N ARG A 12 -29.19 -15.80 23.56
CA ARG A 12 -30.42 -15.74 22.77
C ARG A 12 -30.29 -14.55 21.84
N ASP A 13 -30.05 -14.85 20.58
CA ASP A 13 -30.25 -13.94 19.47
C ASP A 13 -31.64 -13.31 19.56
N ARG A 14 -31.70 -11.99 19.49
CA ARG A 14 -32.77 -11.09 19.06
C ARG A 14 -33.67 -10.37 20.05
N ASP A 15 -33.68 -10.60 21.36
CA ASP A 15 -34.63 -9.85 22.22
C ASP A 15 -34.06 -9.15 23.46
N TYR A 16 -32.73 -9.01 23.62
CA TYR A 16 -32.12 -8.28 24.72
C TYR A 16 -31.04 -7.30 24.25
N ILE A 17 -31.41 -6.03 24.27
CA ILE A 17 -30.53 -4.88 23.97
C ILE A 17 -29.65 -4.51 25.19
N ASP A 18 -29.69 -5.26 26.28
CA ASP A 18 -29.07 -4.89 27.56
C ASP A 18 -27.75 -5.60 27.90
N GLY A 19 -27.24 -6.48 27.01
CA GLY A 19 -25.97 -7.18 27.25
C GLY A 19 -25.98 -8.16 28.44
N SER A 20 -27.15 -8.59 28.94
CA SER A 20 -27.24 -9.55 30.05
C SER A 20 -27.12 -11.00 29.58
N ALA A 21 -26.47 -11.83 30.39
CA ALA A 21 -26.35 -13.28 30.14
C ALA A 21 -26.53 -14.03 31.49
N ILE A 22 -26.96 -15.31 31.38
CA ILE A 22 -26.98 -16.21 32.54
C ILE A 22 -25.67 -16.99 32.52
N VAL A 23 -24.84 -16.78 33.53
CA VAL A 23 -23.60 -17.53 33.75
C VAL A 23 -23.83 -18.59 34.82
N SER A 24 -23.38 -19.84 34.53
CA SER A 24 -23.36 -20.93 35.50
C SER A 24 -22.01 -21.66 35.36
N GLY A 25 -21.25 -21.69 36.47
CA GLY A 25 -19.92 -22.28 36.44
C GLY A 25 -19.37 -22.59 37.84
N LYS A 26 -18.24 -23.28 37.87
CA LYS A 26 -17.46 -23.58 39.08
C LYS A 26 -16.60 -22.38 39.44
N VAL A 27 -16.62 -21.95 40.66
CA VAL A 27 -15.73 -20.90 41.17
C VAL A 27 -14.36 -21.51 41.45
N ILE A 28 -13.34 -21.00 40.79
CA ILE A 28 -11.94 -21.45 40.91
C ILE A 28 -11.05 -20.42 41.63
N GLY A 29 -11.48 -19.15 41.66
CA GLY A 29 -10.85 -18.07 42.43
C GLY A 29 -11.90 -17.15 43.02
N LYS A 30 -11.65 -16.61 44.19
CA LYS A 30 -12.56 -15.68 44.87
C LYS A 30 -11.80 -14.73 45.79
N GLU A 31 -12.07 -13.42 45.67
CA GLU A 31 -11.41 -12.39 46.45
C GLU A 31 -12.37 -11.22 46.73
N LEU A 32 -12.31 -10.68 47.95
CA LEU A 32 -13.00 -9.44 48.29
C LEU A 32 -12.10 -8.24 47.99
N CYS A 33 -12.52 -7.40 47.08
CA CYS A 33 -11.79 -6.25 46.59
C CYS A 33 -12.48 -4.93 46.98
N THR A 34 -11.74 -3.83 46.90
CA THR A 34 -12.29 -2.48 47.08
C THR A 34 -11.94 -1.62 45.86
N ASN A 35 -12.94 -0.99 45.28
CA ASN A 35 -12.74 -0.06 44.17
C ASN A 35 -12.06 1.21 44.70
N GLN A 36 -10.88 1.51 44.23
CA GLN A 36 -10.07 2.64 44.70
C GLN A 36 -10.67 4.01 44.37
N LEU A 37 -11.55 4.12 43.38
CA LEU A 37 -12.18 5.37 42.99
C LEU A 37 -13.45 5.66 43.80
N THR A 38 -14.23 4.62 44.09
CA THR A 38 -15.54 4.78 44.77
C THR A 38 -15.54 4.39 46.21
N GLY A 39 -14.52 3.66 46.68
CA GLY A 39 -14.46 3.10 48.04
C GLY A 39 -15.43 1.92 48.30
N LEU A 40 -16.18 1.48 47.26
CA LEU A 40 -17.14 0.39 47.40
C LEU A 40 -16.44 -0.97 47.33
N SER A 41 -16.88 -1.90 48.19
CA SER A 41 -16.40 -3.28 48.15
C SER A 41 -17.15 -4.08 47.08
N TYR A 42 -16.43 -4.98 46.41
CA TYR A 42 -16.98 -5.97 45.48
C TYR A 42 -16.24 -7.30 45.64
N VAL A 43 -16.89 -8.38 45.23
CA VAL A 43 -16.27 -9.70 45.18
C VAL A 43 -15.87 -10.00 43.73
N HIS A 44 -14.61 -10.29 43.55
CA HIS A 44 -14.08 -10.83 42.28
C HIS A 44 -14.15 -12.36 42.35
N LEU A 45 -14.83 -12.97 41.40
CA LEU A 45 -14.95 -14.41 41.25
C LEU A 45 -14.36 -14.83 39.90
N GLU A 46 -13.41 -15.73 39.93
CA GLU A 46 -12.96 -16.44 38.74
C GLU A 46 -13.83 -17.69 38.57
N VAL A 47 -14.53 -17.79 37.44
CA VAL A 47 -15.48 -18.85 37.17
C VAL A 47 -15.07 -19.66 35.96
N GLU A 48 -14.96 -20.97 36.14
CA GLU A 48 -14.79 -21.91 35.05
C GLU A 48 -16.17 -22.39 34.56
N ALA A 49 -16.50 -22.05 33.31
CA ALA A 49 -17.72 -22.46 32.66
C ALA A 49 -17.40 -23.05 31.29
N ARG A 50 -17.58 -24.36 31.09
CA ARG A 50 -17.31 -25.08 29.84
C ARG A 50 -15.92 -24.84 29.24
N GLY A 51 -14.88 -24.86 30.10
CA GLY A 51 -13.50 -24.61 29.62
C GLY A 51 -13.17 -23.15 29.35
N MET A 52 -14.09 -22.22 29.61
CA MET A 52 -13.83 -20.79 29.60
C MET A 52 -13.62 -20.27 31.02
N HIS A 53 -12.68 -19.37 31.20
CA HIS A 53 -12.49 -18.63 32.42
C HIS A 53 -13.19 -17.27 32.30
N ILE A 54 -14.04 -16.96 33.25
CA ILE A 54 -14.85 -15.73 33.28
C ILE A 54 -14.61 -15.03 34.62
N ASP A 55 -14.22 -13.77 34.54
CA ASP A 55 -14.11 -12.90 35.72
C ASP A 55 -15.45 -12.21 35.98
N LEU A 56 -16.00 -12.43 37.16
CA LEU A 56 -17.25 -11.80 37.59
C LEU A 56 -16.98 -10.85 38.76
N LEU A 57 -17.50 -9.64 38.66
CA LEU A 57 -17.52 -8.67 39.74
C LEU A 57 -18.92 -8.63 40.31
N VAL A 58 -19.04 -9.00 41.57
CA VAL A 58 -20.34 -9.15 42.25
C VAL A 58 -20.38 -8.26 43.48
N ALA A 59 -21.46 -7.51 43.65
CA ALA A 59 -21.67 -6.77 44.87
C ALA A 59 -21.88 -7.76 46.03
N PRO A 60 -21.21 -7.59 47.17
CA PRO A 60 -21.25 -8.57 48.27
C PRO A 60 -22.67 -8.92 48.73
N GLU A 61 -23.58 -7.94 48.75
CA GLU A 61 -25.00 -8.11 49.12
C GLU A 61 -25.84 -8.93 48.11
N LYS A 62 -25.29 -9.22 46.93
CA LYS A 62 -25.94 -10.08 45.93
C LYS A 62 -25.58 -11.55 46.06
N LEU A 63 -24.64 -11.87 46.91
CA LEU A 63 -24.28 -13.25 47.21
C LEU A 63 -25.31 -13.86 48.17
N SER A 64 -25.78 -15.06 47.87
CA SER A 64 -26.78 -15.77 48.67
C SER A 64 -26.22 -16.52 49.88
N MET A 65 -24.87 -16.57 49.99
CA MET A 65 -24.14 -17.28 51.04
C MET A 65 -22.76 -16.63 51.26
N PRO A 66 -22.09 -16.93 52.39
CA PRO A 66 -20.73 -16.43 52.66
C PRO A 66 -19.75 -16.79 51.57
N LEU A 67 -18.80 -15.88 51.27
CA LEU A 67 -17.83 -16.03 50.18
C LEU A 67 -17.03 -17.34 50.29
N GLU A 68 -16.69 -17.78 51.49
CA GLU A 68 -15.90 -18.99 51.73
C GLU A 68 -16.63 -20.26 51.29
N GLU A 69 -17.97 -20.26 51.29
CA GLU A 69 -18.81 -21.40 50.97
C GLU A 69 -19.18 -21.48 49.46
N ILE A 70 -18.86 -20.44 48.70
CA ILE A 70 -19.21 -20.39 47.27
C ILE A 70 -18.23 -21.24 46.44
N ASN A 71 -18.72 -22.34 45.89
CA ASN A 71 -17.97 -23.21 44.98
C ASN A 71 -18.58 -23.27 43.57
N TYR A 72 -19.83 -22.83 43.44
CA TYR A 72 -20.55 -22.71 42.17
C TYR A 72 -21.41 -21.46 42.18
N ILE A 73 -21.50 -20.82 41.01
CA ILE A 73 -22.37 -19.67 40.82
C ILE A 73 -23.33 -19.92 39.65
N LYS A 74 -24.56 -19.40 39.81
CA LYS A 74 -25.52 -19.28 38.72
C LYS A 74 -26.27 -17.98 38.91
N GLY A 75 -26.22 -17.10 37.91
CA GLY A 75 -26.90 -15.82 38.01
C GLY A 75 -26.96 -15.10 36.67
N ALA A 76 -27.85 -14.10 36.60
CA ALA A 76 -27.86 -13.15 35.49
C ALA A 76 -26.76 -12.11 35.73
N VAL A 77 -25.93 -11.90 34.75
CA VAL A 77 -24.82 -10.95 34.77
C VAL A 77 -24.91 -10.00 33.59
N LEU A 78 -24.47 -8.77 33.76
CA LEU A 78 -24.22 -7.82 32.70
C LEU A 78 -22.82 -8.11 32.16
N LEU A 79 -22.73 -8.44 30.88
CA LEU A 79 -21.45 -8.65 30.21
C LEU A 79 -20.92 -7.29 29.74
N TYR A 80 -19.89 -6.82 30.40
CA TYR A 80 -19.03 -5.77 29.85
C TYR A 80 -17.86 -6.46 29.14
N ALA A 81 -17.93 -6.58 27.83
CA ALA A 81 -16.78 -6.94 27.03
C ALA A 81 -16.00 -5.68 26.71
N ASN A 82 -14.91 -5.45 27.44
CA ASN A 82 -13.82 -4.70 26.86
C ASN A 82 -13.10 -5.71 25.94
N VAL A 83 -13.23 -5.55 24.65
CA VAL A 83 -12.36 -6.24 23.70
C VAL A 83 -11.01 -5.54 23.78
N GLU A 84 -10.27 -5.75 24.87
CA GLU A 84 -8.85 -5.79 24.71
C GLU A 84 -8.61 -6.93 23.72
N GLN A 85 -8.09 -6.61 22.55
CA GLN A 85 -7.30 -7.57 21.80
C GLN A 85 -6.10 -7.93 22.70
N LYS A 86 -6.32 -8.74 23.74
CA LYS A 86 -5.30 -9.70 24.08
C LYS A 86 -5.14 -10.45 22.75
N LYS A 87 -4.02 -10.21 22.08
CA LYS A 87 -3.46 -11.21 21.20
C LYS A 87 -3.51 -12.50 22.02
N TYR A 88 -4.57 -13.25 21.85
CA TYR A 88 -4.49 -14.66 22.12
C TYR A 88 -3.35 -15.04 21.19
N SER A 89 -2.20 -15.36 21.76
CA SER A 89 -1.23 -16.11 21.02
C SER A 89 -1.98 -17.39 20.67
N THR A 90 -2.42 -17.48 19.43
CA THR A 90 -2.87 -18.71 18.80
C THR A 90 -1.70 -19.70 18.70
N GLU A 91 -0.61 -19.44 19.40
CA GLU A 91 0.61 -20.25 19.49
C GLU A 91 0.39 -21.66 20.05
N GLY A 92 -0.79 -21.96 20.60
CA GLY A 92 -1.11 -23.30 21.11
C GLY A 92 -1.93 -24.17 20.15
N TYR A 93 -2.71 -23.58 19.21
CA TYR A 93 -3.68 -24.33 18.41
C TYR A 93 -3.46 -24.22 16.91
N ASN A 94 -2.98 -23.08 16.42
CA ASN A 94 -2.71 -22.87 15.00
C ASN A 94 -1.24 -22.54 14.79
N LYS A 95 -0.55 -23.32 13.96
CA LYS A 95 0.81 -23.02 13.55
C LYS A 95 0.79 -22.31 12.21
N LYS A 96 1.32 -21.08 12.19
CA LYS A 96 1.51 -20.30 10.99
C LYS A 96 2.99 -20.25 10.67
N ILE A 97 3.34 -20.55 9.41
CA ILE A 97 4.69 -20.47 8.85
C ILE A 97 4.60 -19.57 7.62
N SER A 98 5.40 -18.53 7.56
CA SER A 98 5.46 -17.63 6.39
C SER A 98 6.76 -17.89 5.64
N LEU A 99 6.65 -18.17 4.34
CA LEU A 99 7.75 -18.46 3.43
C LEU A 99 7.79 -17.34 2.37
N ASP A 100 8.91 -16.67 2.25
CA ASP A 100 9.09 -15.62 1.22
C ASP A 100 9.34 -16.20 -0.18
N LYS A 101 9.92 -17.39 -0.25
CA LYS A 101 10.28 -18.10 -1.49
C LYS A 101 10.32 -19.61 -1.28
N PRO A 102 10.31 -20.41 -2.35
CA PRO A 102 10.46 -21.86 -2.25
C PRO A 102 11.66 -22.26 -1.41
N VAL A 103 11.44 -23.24 -0.52
CA VAL A 103 12.46 -23.68 0.45
C VAL A 103 13.15 -24.95 0.02
N SER A 104 14.32 -25.22 0.63
CA SER A 104 15.00 -26.50 0.40
C SER A 104 14.24 -27.68 1.02
N GLU A 105 14.43 -28.88 0.47
CA GLU A 105 13.86 -30.10 1.03
C GLU A 105 14.31 -30.35 2.47
N GLU A 106 15.53 -29.92 2.82
CA GLU A 106 16.06 -30.01 4.18
C GLU A 106 15.26 -29.13 5.14
N TYR A 107 15.02 -27.84 4.78
CA TYR A 107 14.20 -26.94 5.58
C TYR A 107 12.78 -27.46 5.74
N PHE A 108 12.17 -27.93 4.66
CA PHE A 108 10.83 -28.51 4.67
C PHE A 108 10.73 -29.68 5.66
N ASN A 109 11.70 -30.57 5.65
CA ASN A 109 11.76 -31.74 6.54
C ASN A 109 12.02 -31.37 8.00
N GLN A 110 12.73 -30.27 8.27
CA GLN A 110 13.03 -29.81 9.62
C GLN A 110 11.93 -28.97 10.24
N GLU A 111 11.28 -28.10 9.48
CA GLU A 111 10.36 -27.09 10.00
C GLU A 111 8.88 -27.39 9.72
N ILE A 112 8.53 -27.88 8.53
CA ILE A 112 7.12 -28.10 8.13
C ILE A 112 6.67 -29.52 8.44
N THR A 113 7.45 -30.51 8.07
CA THR A 113 7.12 -31.92 8.29
C THR A 113 6.81 -32.27 9.74
N PRO A 114 7.59 -31.82 10.76
CA PRO A 114 7.28 -32.13 12.15
C PRO A 114 5.94 -31.57 12.61
N VAL A 115 5.55 -30.37 12.13
CA VAL A 115 4.26 -29.75 12.46
C VAL A 115 3.12 -30.56 11.88
N LEU A 116 3.19 -30.93 10.58
CA LEU A 116 2.21 -31.80 9.93
C LEU A 116 2.08 -33.16 10.64
N MET A 117 3.21 -33.72 11.07
CA MET A 117 3.24 -35.00 11.77
C MET A 117 2.58 -34.94 13.16
N ASN A 118 2.54 -33.79 13.81
CA ASN A 118 2.03 -33.58 15.17
C ASN A 118 0.66 -32.89 15.21
N LEU A 119 -0.02 -32.65 14.09
CA LEU A 119 -1.40 -32.12 14.05
C LEU A 119 -2.40 -32.94 14.85
N ARG A 120 -2.02 -34.12 15.32
CA ARG A 120 -2.85 -35.09 16.01
C ARG A 120 -2.82 -35.01 17.53
N ASP A 121 -1.75 -34.44 18.11
CA ASP A 121 -1.46 -34.60 19.53
C ASP A 121 -1.85 -33.36 20.37
N LEU A 122 -2.93 -32.66 20.04
CA LEU A 122 -3.42 -31.47 20.74
C LEU A 122 -2.45 -30.25 20.70
N ALA A 123 -1.28 -30.39 20.11
CA ALA A 123 -0.32 -29.28 20.02
C ALA A 123 -0.73 -28.26 18.93
N TYR A 124 -1.27 -28.73 17.81
CA TYR A 124 -1.71 -27.89 16.70
C TYR A 124 -2.99 -28.46 16.08
N GLU A 125 -4.04 -27.64 15.97
CA GLU A 125 -5.27 -28.00 15.28
C GLU A 125 -5.16 -27.75 13.76
N HIS A 126 -4.47 -26.66 13.39
CA HIS A 126 -4.27 -26.24 12.00
C HIS A 126 -2.81 -25.91 11.73
N LEU A 127 -2.37 -26.20 10.51
CA LEU A 127 -1.15 -25.66 9.94
C LEU A 127 -1.51 -24.77 8.76
N ILE A 128 -1.04 -23.52 8.79
CA ILE A 128 -1.16 -22.55 7.70
C ILE A 128 0.25 -22.22 7.24
N VAL A 129 0.53 -22.40 5.95
CA VAL A 129 1.79 -21.96 5.33
C VAL A 129 1.46 -20.87 4.32
N GLU A 130 1.85 -19.65 4.64
CA GLU A 130 1.76 -18.51 3.75
C GLU A 130 2.91 -18.51 2.77
N LEU A 131 2.61 -18.16 1.52
CA LEU A 131 3.53 -18.13 0.40
C LEU A 131 3.70 -16.68 -0.03
N GLY A 132 4.93 -16.17 0.01
CA GLY A 132 5.24 -14.79 -0.32
C GLY A 132 5.38 -14.52 -1.81
N GLU A 133 5.72 -13.30 -2.15
CA GLU A 133 5.75 -12.76 -3.53
C GLU A 133 6.71 -13.49 -4.49
N HIS A 134 7.66 -14.28 -3.97
CA HIS A 134 8.62 -15.03 -4.79
C HIS A 134 8.17 -16.45 -5.17
N PHE A 135 6.92 -16.82 -4.83
CA PHE A 135 6.29 -18.02 -5.35
C PHE A 135 5.62 -17.75 -6.69
N THR A 136 5.76 -18.68 -7.65
CA THR A 136 5.21 -18.55 -9.00
C THR A 136 3.89 -19.28 -9.20
N ASN A 137 3.46 -20.06 -8.19
CA ASN A 137 2.23 -20.85 -8.25
C ASN A 137 0.94 -20.01 -8.06
N GLY A 138 1.05 -18.74 -7.65
CA GLY A 138 -0.06 -17.80 -7.49
C GLY A 138 -0.92 -17.99 -6.24
N LEU A 139 -0.54 -18.87 -5.31
CA LEU A 139 -1.23 -19.07 -4.04
C LEU A 139 -0.70 -18.13 -2.96
N ASP A 140 -1.59 -17.64 -2.11
CA ASP A 140 -1.22 -16.89 -0.91
C ASP A 140 -0.94 -17.81 0.27
N TYR A 141 -1.69 -18.89 0.40
CA TYR A 141 -1.44 -19.89 1.44
C TYR A 141 -2.02 -21.24 1.12
N ILE A 142 -1.50 -22.26 1.78
CA ILE A 142 -2.09 -23.59 1.94
C ILE A 142 -2.33 -23.84 3.41
N GLN A 143 -3.47 -24.39 3.75
CA GLN A 143 -3.76 -24.81 5.11
C GLN A 143 -4.27 -26.24 5.18
N THR A 144 -4.09 -26.84 6.34
CA THR A 144 -4.61 -28.16 6.64
C THR A 144 -5.01 -28.28 8.10
N ALA A 145 -6.07 -29.05 8.32
CA ALA A 145 -6.55 -29.46 9.62
C ALA A 145 -6.81 -30.96 9.63
N ARG A 146 -7.01 -31.53 10.81
CA ARG A 146 -7.55 -32.88 10.92
C ARG A 146 -9.01 -32.85 10.44
N ASN A 147 -9.36 -33.82 9.62
CA ASN A 147 -10.75 -33.94 9.16
C ASN A 147 -11.68 -34.26 10.34
N SER A 148 -12.71 -33.46 10.51
CA SER A 148 -13.73 -33.60 11.56
C SER A 148 -15.02 -34.21 11.06
N ASP A 149 -15.18 -34.42 9.74
CA ASP A 149 -16.40 -35.03 9.15
C ASP A 149 -16.41 -36.53 9.43
N GLU A 150 -17.46 -37.01 10.07
CA GLU A 150 -17.68 -38.43 10.40
C GLU A 150 -17.71 -39.37 9.17
N LYS A 151 -17.83 -38.81 7.96
CA LYS A 151 -17.77 -39.58 6.70
C LYS A 151 -16.40 -40.11 6.36
N PHE A 152 -15.35 -39.51 6.94
CA PHE A 152 -13.95 -39.82 6.63
C PHE A 152 -13.27 -40.53 7.79
N ASP A 153 -12.20 -41.26 7.46
CA ASP A 153 -11.38 -41.92 8.47
C ASP A 153 -10.73 -40.84 9.40
N GLU A 154 -10.72 -41.09 10.70
CA GLU A 154 -10.10 -40.23 11.71
C GLU A 154 -8.60 -39.94 11.46
N HIS A 155 -7.99 -40.58 10.47
CA HIS A 155 -6.61 -40.44 10.06
C HIS A 155 -6.41 -39.58 8.82
N THR A 156 -7.44 -38.91 8.36
CA THR A 156 -7.41 -38.06 7.17
C THR A 156 -7.41 -36.57 7.52
N TYR A 157 -7.08 -35.76 6.55
CA TYR A 157 -6.90 -34.32 6.69
C TYR A 157 -7.76 -33.57 5.68
N GLU A 158 -8.20 -32.40 6.08
CA GLU A 158 -8.71 -31.37 5.16
C GLU A 158 -7.52 -30.61 4.61
N VAL A 159 -7.48 -30.36 3.31
CA VAL A 159 -6.48 -29.52 2.67
C VAL A 159 -7.18 -28.45 1.87
N GLU A 160 -6.81 -27.22 2.10
CA GLU A 160 -7.38 -26.05 1.48
C GLU A 160 -6.28 -25.13 0.96
N VAL A 161 -6.54 -24.49 -0.18
CA VAL A 161 -5.64 -23.51 -0.81
C VAL A 161 -6.38 -22.23 -1.09
N CYS A 162 -5.71 -21.09 -0.92
CA CYS A 162 -6.31 -19.78 -1.15
C CYS A 162 -5.46 -18.96 -2.11
N PHE A 163 -6.16 -18.34 -3.06
CA PHE A 163 -5.61 -17.35 -3.99
C PHE A 163 -6.13 -15.98 -3.62
N ASP A 164 -5.28 -14.96 -3.76
CA ASP A 164 -5.69 -13.56 -3.64
C ASP A 164 -6.39 -13.25 -2.31
N SER A 165 -5.98 -13.87 -1.19
CA SER A 165 -6.61 -13.72 0.13
C SER A 165 -6.78 -12.25 0.57
N HIS A 166 -5.93 -11.38 0.05
CA HIS A 166 -5.90 -9.93 0.31
C HIS A 166 -6.70 -9.10 -0.72
N LEU A 167 -7.40 -9.74 -1.65
CA LEU A 167 -8.17 -9.09 -2.71
C LEU A 167 -9.65 -9.47 -2.64
N PRO A 168 -10.56 -8.61 -3.15
CA PRO A 168 -11.96 -8.97 -3.30
C PRO A 168 -12.19 -10.16 -4.24
N THR A 169 -11.20 -10.47 -5.06
CA THR A 169 -11.19 -11.58 -6.02
C THR A 169 -10.69 -12.90 -5.46
N HIS A 170 -10.48 -12.96 -4.12
CA HIS A 170 -10.00 -14.18 -3.48
C HIS A 170 -10.78 -15.43 -3.89
N LYS A 171 -10.09 -16.55 -3.99
CA LYS A 171 -10.67 -17.86 -4.25
C LYS A 171 -10.09 -18.89 -3.29
N MET A 172 -10.94 -19.77 -2.81
CA MET A 172 -10.56 -20.84 -1.92
C MET A 172 -11.07 -22.19 -2.44
N TYR A 173 -10.19 -23.16 -2.47
CA TYR A 173 -10.50 -24.51 -2.92
C TYR A 173 -10.15 -25.52 -1.83
N ALA A 174 -11.02 -26.53 -1.67
CA ALA A 174 -10.82 -27.62 -0.73
C ALA A 174 -11.04 -28.98 -1.40
N LEU A 175 -10.32 -29.99 -0.93
CA LEU A 175 -10.61 -31.38 -1.27
C LEU A 175 -11.79 -31.86 -0.42
N ARG A 176 -13.02 -31.85 -0.98
CA ARG A 176 -14.26 -32.22 -0.27
C ARG A 176 -14.73 -33.64 -0.54
N ASP A 177 -14.50 -34.14 -1.75
CA ASP A 177 -14.91 -35.49 -2.14
C ASP A 177 -13.88 -36.56 -1.77
N TYR A 178 -12.70 -36.14 -1.42
CA TYR A 178 -11.58 -36.99 -1.05
C TYR A 178 -10.81 -36.38 0.10
N SER A 179 -10.56 -37.16 1.14
CA SER A 179 -9.80 -36.68 2.30
C SER A 179 -8.40 -37.33 2.28
N PRO A 180 -7.35 -36.57 2.03
CA PRO A 180 -6.01 -37.11 1.92
C PRO A 180 -5.50 -37.66 3.27
N ASN A 181 -4.75 -38.73 3.20
CA ASN A 181 -4.02 -39.21 4.36
C ASN A 181 -2.77 -38.33 4.62
N LYS A 182 -2.10 -38.57 5.73
CA LYS A 182 -0.95 -37.81 6.18
C LYS A 182 0.18 -37.68 5.13
N LEU A 183 0.48 -38.76 4.39
CA LEU A 183 1.51 -38.74 3.37
C LEU A 183 1.10 -37.96 2.13
N GLN A 184 -0.15 -38.05 1.74
CA GLN A 184 -0.69 -37.30 0.62
C GLN A 184 -0.76 -35.78 0.97
N THR A 185 -1.16 -35.44 2.17
CA THR A 185 -1.14 -34.05 2.67
C THR A 185 0.29 -33.50 2.64
N LEU A 186 1.26 -34.27 3.13
CA LEU A 186 2.67 -33.89 3.09
C LEU A 186 3.16 -33.65 1.64
N GLN A 187 2.68 -34.45 0.69
CA GLN A 187 3.03 -34.30 -0.72
C GLN A 187 2.49 -33.00 -1.32
N PHE A 188 1.24 -32.58 -1.00
CA PHE A 188 0.71 -31.29 -1.43
C PHE A 188 1.55 -30.12 -0.90
N PHE A 189 1.88 -30.14 0.38
CA PHE A 189 2.74 -29.10 0.97
C PHE A 189 4.14 -29.08 0.35
N LYS A 190 4.75 -30.24 0.09
CA LYS A 190 6.05 -30.33 -0.58
C LYS A 190 6.00 -29.79 -2.01
N GLN A 191 4.98 -30.14 -2.76
CA GLN A 191 4.78 -29.67 -4.13
C GLN A 191 4.69 -28.14 -4.20
N LEU A 192 4.00 -27.52 -3.25
CA LEU A 192 3.88 -26.07 -3.18
C LEU A 192 5.12 -25.39 -2.60
N CYS A 193 5.58 -25.83 -1.42
CA CYS A 193 6.62 -25.11 -0.68
C CYS A 193 8.04 -25.34 -1.20
N VAL A 194 8.31 -26.50 -1.83
CA VAL A 194 9.64 -26.87 -2.31
C VAL A 194 9.72 -26.80 -3.83
N GLU A 195 8.73 -27.37 -4.54
CA GLU A 195 8.75 -27.47 -6.00
C GLU A 195 8.11 -26.25 -6.68
N ASP A 196 7.46 -25.40 -5.94
CA ASP A 196 6.71 -24.21 -6.42
C ASP A 196 5.71 -24.56 -7.53
N LYS A 197 5.00 -25.66 -7.36
CA LYS A 197 4.03 -26.17 -8.32
C LYS A 197 2.65 -26.23 -7.73
N LEU A 198 1.68 -25.66 -8.44
CA LEU A 198 0.27 -25.81 -8.10
C LEU A 198 -0.16 -27.28 -8.28
N PRO A 199 -0.88 -27.88 -7.31
CA PRO A 199 -1.52 -29.17 -7.53
C PRO A 199 -2.61 -29.05 -8.60
N ASP A 200 -2.99 -30.18 -9.21
CA ASP A 200 -4.15 -30.21 -10.08
C ASP A 200 -5.42 -29.98 -9.26
N LEU A 201 -6.08 -28.86 -9.50
CA LEU A 201 -7.28 -28.45 -8.79
C LEU A 201 -8.58 -28.96 -9.44
N SER A 202 -8.51 -29.78 -10.49
CA SER A 202 -9.71 -30.28 -11.21
C SER A 202 -10.69 -31.04 -10.33
N ASP A 203 -10.19 -31.73 -9.30
CA ASP A 203 -10.97 -32.50 -8.33
C ASP A 203 -11.23 -31.73 -7.02
N TRP A 204 -10.86 -30.45 -6.95
CA TRP A 204 -11.09 -29.61 -5.78
C TRP A 204 -12.39 -28.84 -5.89
N THR A 205 -13.10 -28.72 -4.77
CA THR A 205 -14.35 -27.93 -4.69
C THR A 205 -14.02 -26.48 -4.43
N ASP A 206 -14.56 -25.56 -5.22
CA ASP A 206 -14.54 -24.13 -4.91
C ASP A 206 -15.46 -23.88 -3.69
N ILE A 207 -14.87 -23.49 -2.58
CA ILE A 207 -15.55 -23.21 -1.31
C ILE A 207 -15.58 -21.71 -1.00
N THR A 208 -15.27 -20.87 -1.98
CA THR A 208 -15.15 -19.43 -1.80
C THR A 208 -16.43 -18.85 -1.18
N ASP A 209 -17.58 -19.20 -1.73
CA ASP A 209 -18.87 -18.68 -1.26
C ASP A 209 -19.27 -19.24 0.11
N ASP A 210 -18.83 -20.45 0.45
CA ASP A 210 -19.09 -21.06 1.76
C ASP A 210 -18.34 -20.33 2.89
N ILE A 211 -17.14 -19.84 2.59
CA ILE A 211 -16.25 -19.20 3.58
C ILE A 211 -16.47 -17.69 3.64
N PHE A 212 -16.59 -17.03 2.49
CA PHE A 212 -16.63 -15.58 2.37
C PHE A 212 -18.02 -15.02 2.05
N GLY A 213 -19.00 -15.89 1.83
CA GLY A 213 -20.35 -15.54 1.39
C GLY A 213 -20.48 -15.42 -0.13
N PRO A 214 -21.72 -15.44 -0.65
CA PRO A 214 -21.95 -15.45 -2.09
C PRO A 214 -21.41 -14.18 -2.74
N LYS A 215 -20.56 -14.37 -3.75
CA LYS A 215 -20.07 -13.28 -4.60
C LYS A 215 -21.19 -12.85 -5.53
N ASN A 216 -21.29 -11.54 -5.72
CA ASN A 216 -22.13 -11.00 -6.78
C ASN A 216 -21.38 -11.15 -8.11
N ASP A 217 -21.49 -12.30 -8.78
CA ASP A 217 -20.81 -12.60 -10.05
C ASP A 217 -21.16 -11.63 -11.21
N GLU A 218 -22.18 -10.79 -11.04
CA GLU A 218 -22.60 -9.81 -12.05
C GLU A 218 -21.55 -8.70 -12.29
N TYR A 219 -20.54 -8.56 -11.41
CA TYR A 219 -19.61 -7.41 -11.43
C TYR A 219 -18.18 -7.74 -11.80
N TYR A 220 -17.80 -9.02 -11.99
CA TYR A 220 -16.44 -9.38 -12.35
C TYR A 220 -16.25 -9.49 -13.87
N SER A 221 -15.61 -8.51 -14.47
CA SER A 221 -15.23 -8.56 -15.88
C SER A 221 -13.73 -8.83 -16.02
N GLU A 222 -13.34 -10.01 -16.52
CA GLU A 222 -11.94 -10.35 -16.81
C GLU A 222 -11.22 -9.34 -17.73
N ASN A 223 -11.97 -8.48 -18.42
CA ASN A 223 -11.46 -7.43 -19.29
C ASN A 223 -11.52 -6.03 -18.64
N SER A 224 -11.71 -5.92 -17.31
CA SER A 224 -11.68 -4.64 -16.62
C SER A 224 -10.27 -4.07 -16.53
N ILE A 225 -10.17 -2.78 -16.19
CA ILE A 225 -8.89 -2.12 -15.93
C ILE A 225 -8.14 -2.84 -14.83
N PHE A 226 -8.80 -3.15 -13.70
CA PHE A 226 -8.20 -3.85 -12.58
C PHE A 226 -7.58 -5.20 -12.98
N PHE A 227 -8.33 -6.05 -13.68
CA PHE A 227 -7.84 -7.37 -14.10
C PHE A 227 -6.73 -7.29 -15.13
N ASN A 228 -6.74 -6.30 -16.01
CA ASN A 228 -5.63 -6.07 -16.95
C ASN A 228 -4.34 -5.68 -16.21
N ILE A 229 -4.44 -4.76 -15.23
CA ILE A 229 -3.28 -4.36 -14.43
C ILE A 229 -2.80 -5.53 -13.58
N LYS A 230 -3.70 -6.18 -12.83
CA LYS A 230 -3.38 -7.35 -11.98
C LYS A 230 -2.72 -8.48 -12.79
N GLY A 231 -3.26 -8.78 -13.97
CA GLY A 231 -2.73 -9.83 -14.85
C GLY A 231 -1.35 -9.55 -15.43
N ALA A 232 -0.91 -8.28 -15.41
CA ALA A 232 0.42 -7.88 -15.87
C ALA A 232 1.48 -7.91 -14.77
N PHE A 233 1.10 -8.11 -13.50
CA PHE A 233 2.04 -8.15 -12.37
C PHE A 233 3.00 -9.33 -12.50
N TYR A 234 4.26 -9.05 -12.20
CA TYR A 234 5.31 -10.05 -12.10
C TYR A 234 6.15 -9.77 -10.85
N ASN A 235 6.34 -10.75 -9.98
CA ASN A 235 7.06 -10.62 -8.71
C ASN A 235 6.58 -9.39 -7.86
N GLY A 236 5.25 -9.23 -7.71
CA GLY A 236 4.68 -8.17 -6.88
C GLY A 236 4.83 -6.74 -7.41
N LYS A 237 5.30 -6.60 -8.67
CA LYS A 237 5.50 -5.30 -9.32
C LYS A 237 4.89 -5.29 -10.73
N LEU A 238 4.34 -4.14 -11.11
CA LEU A 238 3.94 -3.88 -12.48
C LEU A 238 5.21 -3.65 -13.34
N PRO A 239 5.36 -4.30 -14.52
CA PRO A 239 6.51 -4.08 -15.38
C PRO A 239 6.69 -2.60 -15.78
N ASP A 240 7.94 -2.13 -15.84
CA ASP A 240 8.27 -0.74 -16.14
C ASP A 240 7.82 -0.28 -17.54
N ASP A 241 7.62 -1.20 -18.47
CA ASP A 241 7.15 -0.97 -19.84
C ASP A 241 5.64 -1.22 -19.99
N TYR A 242 4.92 -1.52 -18.90
CA TYR A 242 3.49 -1.70 -18.94
C TYR A 242 2.79 -0.44 -19.48
N LYS A 243 1.81 -0.65 -20.32
CA LYS A 243 0.93 0.40 -20.85
C LYS A 243 -0.51 0.00 -20.65
N LEU A 244 -1.29 0.89 -20.06
CA LEU A 244 -2.71 0.64 -19.87
C LEU A 244 -3.40 0.37 -21.22
N PRO A 245 -4.15 -0.74 -21.36
CA PRO A 245 -4.90 -1.01 -22.58
C PRO A 245 -5.84 0.15 -22.93
N ARG A 246 -5.93 0.46 -24.19
CA ARG A 246 -6.76 1.56 -24.68
C ARG A 246 -8.19 1.08 -24.85
N TYR A 247 -9.04 1.50 -23.94
CA TYR A 247 -10.48 1.27 -24.02
C TYR A 247 -11.12 2.42 -24.82
N GLY A 248 -11.04 2.37 -26.15
CA GLY A 248 -11.64 3.40 -27.01
C GLY A 248 -10.66 4.28 -27.79
N ALA A 249 -10.88 5.59 -27.83
CA ALA A 249 -10.10 6.54 -28.65
C ALA A 249 -8.62 6.62 -28.23
N LYS A 250 -7.75 7.07 -29.18
CA LYS A 250 -6.33 7.28 -28.89
C LYS A 250 -6.17 8.25 -27.71
N PRO A 251 -5.41 7.91 -26.67
CA PRO A 251 -5.12 8.85 -25.59
C PRO A 251 -4.31 10.02 -26.16
N MET A 252 -4.65 11.23 -25.73
CA MET A 252 -3.92 12.44 -26.05
C MET A 252 -2.68 12.60 -25.16
N PHE A 253 -2.72 12.01 -23.97
CA PHE A 253 -1.68 12.08 -22.96
C PHE A 253 -1.13 10.69 -22.63
N ALA A 254 0.09 10.65 -22.11
CA ALA A 254 0.63 9.46 -21.43
C ALA A 254 -0.15 9.20 -20.11
N ASP A 255 -0.01 7.98 -19.59
CA ASP A 255 -0.68 7.60 -18.33
C ASP A 255 -0.26 8.57 -17.20
N GLY A 256 -1.22 9.08 -16.44
CA GLY A 256 -1.02 10.07 -15.36
C GLY A 256 -0.75 11.51 -15.81
N ALA A 257 -0.35 11.74 -17.06
CA ALA A 257 0.04 13.07 -17.54
C ALA A 257 -1.11 14.08 -17.58
N GLN A 258 -2.33 13.61 -17.80
CA GLN A 258 -3.51 14.46 -17.83
C GLN A 258 -3.80 15.09 -16.47
N ASP A 259 -3.75 14.28 -15.42
CA ASP A 259 -3.99 14.72 -14.04
C ASP A 259 -2.84 15.63 -13.55
N GLY A 260 -1.59 15.27 -13.89
CA GLY A 260 -0.44 16.12 -13.64
C GLY A 260 -0.58 17.49 -14.32
N THR A 261 -0.96 17.52 -15.60
CA THR A 261 -1.21 18.78 -16.31
C THR A 261 -2.33 19.59 -15.65
N ALA A 262 -3.41 18.94 -15.22
CA ALA A 262 -4.51 19.62 -14.55
C ALA A 262 -4.07 20.28 -13.23
N ILE A 263 -3.20 19.63 -12.46
CA ILE A 263 -2.70 20.14 -11.16
C ILE A 263 -1.69 21.27 -11.35
N TYR A 264 -0.70 21.08 -12.22
CA TYR A 264 0.45 21.99 -12.29
C TYR A 264 0.29 23.12 -13.30
N HIS A 265 -0.58 22.99 -14.32
CA HIS A 265 -0.65 23.93 -15.42
C HIS A 265 -2.01 24.60 -15.63
N LEU A 266 -3.10 24.00 -15.15
CA LEU A 266 -4.43 24.55 -15.37
C LEU A 266 -4.91 25.30 -14.11
N LYS A 267 -5.57 26.44 -14.30
CA LYS A 267 -6.34 27.04 -13.23
C LYS A 267 -7.56 26.14 -12.98
N GLN A 268 -7.82 25.82 -11.72
CA GLN A 268 -9.06 25.17 -11.34
C GLN A 268 -10.24 26.08 -11.72
N GLU A 269 -11.08 25.58 -12.61
CA GLU A 269 -12.36 26.20 -12.94
C GLU A 269 -13.41 25.53 -12.06
N GLU A 270 -14.28 26.34 -11.44
CA GLU A 270 -15.45 25.82 -10.72
C GLU A 270 -16.33 25.02 -11.68
N THR A 271 -16.79 23.87 -11.26
CA THR A 271 -17.74 23.05 -12.01
C THR A 271 -19.16 23.33 -11.52
N ASP A 272 -20.17 23.17 -12.36
CA ASP A 272 -21.58 23.29 -11.97
C ASP A 272 -22.27 21.92 -12.01
N GLU A 273 -21.57 20.90 -11.50
CA GLU A 273 -22.02 19.50 -11.56
C GLU A 273 -22.62 18.98 -10.24
N ASN A 274 -22.62 19.77 -9.16
CA ASN A 274 -23.05 19.32 -7.82
C ASN A 274 -24.47 18.74 -7.80
N ALA A 275 -25.40 19.33 -8.55
CA ALA A 275 -26.77 18.82 -8.63
C ALA A 275 -26.84 17.44 -9.30
N ARG A 276 -26.07 17.21 -10.37
CA ARG A 276 -26.01 15.94 -11.09
C ARG A 276 -25.24 14.88 -10.31
N LEU A 277 -24.17 15.27 -9.61
CA LEU A 277 -23.45 14.39 -8.68
C LEU A 277 -24.38 13.91 -7.56
N LEU A 278 -25.17 14.82 -6.96
CA LEU A 278 -26.14 14.43 -5.95
C LEU A 278 -27.21 13.46 -6.50
N GLU A 279 -27.64 13.62 -7.74
CA GLU A 279 -28.57 12.70 -8.40
C GLU A 279 -27.91 11.31 -8.57
N ALA A 280 -26.66 11.26 -9.04
CA ALA A 280 -25.90 10.02 -9.15
C ALA A 280 -25.76 9.31 -7.79
N PHE A 281 -25.43 10.03 -6.73
CA PHE A 281 -25.33 9.46 -5.38
C PHE A 281 -26.66 8.99 -4.81
N LYS A 282 -27.77 9.64 -5.14
CA LYS A 282 -29.12 9.15 -4.81
C LYS A 282 -29.46 7.85 -5.54
N LEU A 283 -29.07 7.71 -6.81
CA LEU A 283 -29.22 6.46 -7.55
C LEU A 283 -28.38 5.34 -6.90
N MET A 284 -27.12 5.62 -6.53
CA MET A 284 -26.29 4.68 -5.78
C MET A 284 -26.94 4.28 -4.46
N SER A 285 -27.43 5.25 -3.67
CA SER A 285 -28.11 5.02 -2.40
C SER A 285 -29.32 4.10 -2.54
N ASN A 286 -30.04 4.19 -3.65
CA ASN A 286 -31.21 3.36 -3.95
C ASN A 286 -30.85 2.03 -4.62
N ALA A 287 -29.54 1.70 -4.72
CA ALA A 287 -29.01 0.53 -5.41
C ALA A 287 -29.35 0.47 -6.92
N ASP A 288 -29.69 1.59 -7.53
CA ASP A 288 -29.77 1.72 -9.00
C ASP A 288 -28.36 1.98 -9.56
N PHE A 289 -27.50 0.96 -9.52
CA PHE A 289 -26.12 1.06 -9.94
C PHE A 289 -25.96 1.32 -11.44
N PRO A 290 -26.71 0.68 -12.35
CA PRO A 290 -26.63 1.00 -13.77
C PRO A 290 -27.02 2.46 -14.08
N GLY A 291 -28.05 2.99 -13.44
CA GLY A 291 -28.46 4.39 -13.59
C GLY A 291 -27.40 5.36 -13.05
N ALA A 292 -26.82 5.04 -11.90
CA ALA A 292 -25.76 5.82 -11.28
C ALA A 292 -24.49 5.86 -12.16
N GLU A 293 -24.06 4.71 -12.67
CA GLU A 293 -22.91 4.58 -13.55
C GLU A 293 -23.09 5.41 -14.83
N ALA A 294 -24.21 5.24 -15.53
CA ALA A 294 -24.50 5.99 -16.75
C ALA A 294 -24.49 7.51 -16.53
N LEU A 295 -25.06 7.98 -15.40
CA LEU A 295 -25.08 9.40 -15.07
C LEU A 295 -23.68 9.90 -14.73
N LEU A 296 -22.91 9.19 -13.90
CA LEU A 296 -21.55 9.57 -13.52
C LEU A 296 -20.61 9.57 -14.74
N GLU A 297 -20.70 8.58 -15.63
CA GLU A 297 -19.98 8.58 -16.90
C GLU A 297 -20.32 9.79 -17.77
N SER A 298 -21.60 10.19 -17.82
CA SER A 298 -22.00 11.38 -18.60
C SER A 298 -21.43 12.68 -18.02
N ILE A 299 -21.23 12.76 -16.70
CA ILE A 299 -20.56 13.88 -16.04
C ILE A 299 -19.07 13.86 -16.37
N LEU A 300 -18.43 12.70 -16.29
CA LEU A 300 -17.00 12.48 -16.54
C LEU A 300 -16.60 12.61 -18.02
N GLN A 301 -17.54 12.53 -18.97
CA GLN A 301 -17.26 12.82 -20.40
C GLN A 301 -16.83 14.27 -20.64
N ASN A 302 -17.30 15.20 -19.85
CA ASN A 302 -17.01 16.62 -19.98
C ASN A 302 -16.06 17.14 -18.90
N ASN A 303 -15.86 16.35 -17.84
CA ASN A 303 -15.03 16.69 -16.71
C ASN A 303 -14.13 15.49 -16.37
N TYR A 304 -12.90 15.75 -15.99
CA TYR A 304 -11.99 14.71 -15.48
C TYR A 304 -12.24 14.51 -13.99
N ALA A 305 -12.01 13.29 -13.49
CA ALA A 305 -12.21 12.95 -12.08
C ALA A 305 -11.46 13.89 -11.12
N ILE A 306 -10.23 14.29 -11.50
CA ILE A 306 -9.42 15.22 -10.69
C ILE A 306 -10.09 16.60 -10.50
N LYS A 307 -10.84 17.08 -11.49
CA LYS A 307 -11.56 18.36 -11.39
C LYS A 307 -12.80 18.26 -10.50
N LEU A 308 -13.37 17.06 -10.41
CA LEU A 308 -14.59 16.80 -9.64
C LEU A 308 -14.31 16.31 -8.22
N ALA A 309 -13.05 16.09 -7.84
CA ALA A 309 -12.69 15.47 -6.57
C ALA A 309 -13.27 16.23 -5.36
N ASP A 310 -13.11 17.55 -5.32
CA ASP A 310 -13.65 18.39 -4.25
C ASP A 310 -15.17 18.45 -4.26
N ASP A 311 -15.78 18.49 -5.45
CA ASP A 311 -17.24 18.48 -5.60
C ASP A 311 -17.86 17.16 -5.14
N ILE A 312 -17.24 16.01 -5.49
CA ILE A 312 -17.62 14.68 -5.02
C ILE A 312 -17.62 14.64 -3.49
N HIS A 313 -16.54 15.09 -2.86
CA HIS A 313 -16.43 15.14 -1.40
C HIS A 313 -17.48 16.06 -0.79
N THR A 314 -17.63 17.26 -1.33
CA THR A 314 -18.59 18.26 -0.83
C THR A 314 -20.00 17.71 -0.88
N VAL A 315 -20.44 17.17 -2.02
CA VAL A 315 -21.80 16.65 -2.19
C VAL A 315 -22.06 15.45 -1.27
N LEU A 316 -21.10 14.54 -1.11
CA LEU A 316 -21.25 13.39 -0.21
C LEU A 316 -21.33 13.83 1.25
N LEU A 317 -20.45 14.73 1.69
CA LEU A 317 -20.39 15.18 3.07
C LEU A 317 -21.59 16.08 3.45
N GLU A 318 -22.08 16.90 2.54
CA GLU A 318 -23.25 17.74 2.82
C GLU A 318 -24.57 16.95 2.86
N ASN A 319 -24.61 15.76 2.23
CA ASN A 319 -25.83 14.96 2.11
C ASN A 319 -25.76 13.61 2.84
N TYR A 320 -24.77 13.40 3.72
CA TYR A 320 -24.54 12.12 4.40
C TYR A 320 -25.75 11.58 5.17
N GLU A 321 -26.62 12.45 5.67
CA GLU A 321 -27.82 12.06 6.45
C GLU A 321 -28.91 11.39 5.59
N VAL A 322 -28.92 11.66 4.29
CA VAL A 322 -29.97 11.19 3.36
C VAL A 322 -29.45 10.17 2.34
N LEU A 323 -28.16 9.95 2.30
CA LEU A 323 -27.49 8.99 1.42
C LEU A 323 -27.15 7.69 2.15
N ASP A 324 -27.36 6.55 1.49
CA ASP A 324 -26.93 5.25 2.01
C ASP A 324 -25.45 5.01 1.72
N ALA A 325 -24.62 5.22 2.75
CA ALA A 325 -23.17 5.06 2.67
C ALA A 325 -22.74 3.65 2.26
N GLY A 326 -23.47 2.60 2.68
CA GLY A 326 -23.17 1.22 2.36
C GLY A 326 -23.36 0.90 0.87
N ASN A 327 -24.43 1.44 0.27
CA ASN A 327 -24.68 1.28 -1.17
C ASN A 327 -23.68 2.08 -2.02
N ILE A 328 -23.29 3.29 -1.57
CA ILE A 328 -22.27 4.09 -2.25
C ILE A 328 -20.91 3.39 -2.20
N TYR A 329 -20.50 2.91 -1.02
CA TYR A 329 -19.27 2.12 -0.88
C TYR A 329 -19.28 0.89 -1.80
N ARG A 330 -20.37 0.13 -1.80
CA ARG A 330 -20.51 -1.05 -2.64
C ARG A 330 -20.43 -0.72 -4.13
N PHE A 331 -21.06 0.38 -4.57
CA PHE A 331 -20.96 0.87 -5.94
C PHE A 331 -19.49 1.15 -6.31
N ALA A 332 -18.79 1.94 -5.50
CA ALA A 332 -17.40 2.30 -5.77
C ALA A 332 -16.47 1.08 -5.82
N VAL A 333 -16.61 0.13 -4.89
CA VAL A 333 -15.81 -1.11 -4.89
C VAL A 333 -16.10 -1.96 -6.13
N ASN A 334 -17.37 -2.12 -6.52
CA ASN A 334 -17.74 -2.90 -7.70
C ASN A 334 -17.14 -2.29 -8.97
N ASN A 335 -17.25 -0.99 -9.16
CA ASN A 335 -16.69 -0.33 -10.34
C ASN A 335 -15.16 -0.30 -10.34
N LEU A 336 -14.53 -0.13 -9.17
CA LEU A 336 -13.08 -0.25 -9.05
C LEU A 336 -12.55 -1.56 -9.65
N LEU A 337 -13.30 -2.65 -9.53
CA LEU A 337 -12.92 -3.97 -10.02
C LEU A 337 -13.42 -4.27 -11.44
N ALA A 338 -14.59 -3.76 -11.82
CA ALA A 338 -15.28 -4.17 -13.05
C ALA A 338 -15.18 -3.15 -14.20
N SER A 339 -14.91 -1.87 -13.90
CA SER A 339 -14.97 -0.80 -14.90
C SER A 339 -13.87 -0.89 -15.95
N LYS A 340 -14.23 -0.46 -17.18
CA LYS A 340 -13.32 -0.21 -18.31
C LYS A 340 -13.08 1.29 -18.53
N ASN A 341 -13.75 2.13 -17.77
CA ASN A 341 -13.65 3.58 -17.84
C ASN A 341 -12.68 4.10 -16.78
N LYS A 342 -11.53 4.59 -17.20
CA LYS A 342 -10.48 5.06 -16.29
C LYS A 342 -10.92 6.24 -15.42
N GLU A 343 -11.74 7.16 -15.96
CA GLU A 343 -12.21 8.30 -15.19
C GLU A 343 -13.22 7.87 -14.11
N LEU A 344 -14.04 6.83 -14.40
CA LEU A 344 -14.92 6.25 -13.42
C LEU A 344 -14.13 5.58 -12.29
N VAL A 345 -13.11 4.77 -12.59
CA VAL A 345 -12.22 4.16 -11.58
C VAL A 345 -11.56 5.23 -10.71
N LYS A 346 -11.13 6.36 -11.29
CA LYS A 346 -10.58 7.48 -10.52
C LYS A 346 -11.62 8.13 -9.61
N ALA A 347 -12.83 8.39 -10.12
CA ALA A 347 -13.92 8.94 -9.33
C ALA A 347 -14.33 8.01 -8.18
N ASP A 348 -14.34 6.69 -8.41
CA ASP A 348 -14.60 5.69 -7.37
C ASP A 348 -13.51 5.72 -6.28
N MET A 349 -12.24 5.91 -6.63
CA MET A 349 -11.18 6.13 -5.63
C MET A 349 -11.39 7.42 -4.83
N VAL A 350 -11.85 8.51 -5.46
CA VAL A 350 -12.20 9.74 -4.74
C VAL A 350 -13.34 9.49 -3.74
N ILE A 351 -14.35 8.71 -4.14
CA ILE A 351 -15.42 8.29 -3.22
C ILE A 351 -14.82 7.46 -2.06
N LEU A 352 -13.98 6.46 -2.36
CA LEU A 352 -13.38 5.57 -1.38
C LEU A 352 -12.45 6.28 -0.39
N GLU A 353 -11.93 7.46 -0.71
CA GLU A 353 -11.16 8.29 0.23
C GLU A 353 -11.96 8.62 1.50
N LEU A 354 -13.29 8.67 1.42
CA LEU A 354 -14.18 8.99 2.54
C LEU A 354 -14.58 7.75 3.38
N PHE A 355 -14.16 6.55 2.99
CA PHE A 355 -14.57 5.31 3.62
C PHE A 355 -13.41 4.54 4.25
N PRO A 356 -13.64 3.84 5.37
CA PRO A 356 -12.67 2.89 5.88
C PRO A 356 -12.64 1.67 4.95
N CYS A 357 -11.56 1.53 4.19
CA CYS A 357 -11.36 0.38 3.31
C CYS A 357 -10.88 -0.83 4.10
N ASP A 358 -11.47 -2.00 3.86
CA ASP A 358 -10.97 -3.29 4.34
C ASP A 358 -9.72 -3.74 3.55
N GLU A 359 -9.04 -4.78 4.03
CA GLU A 359 -7.78 -5.21 3.42
C GLU A 359 -7.93 -5.67 1.95
N PRO A 360 -9.00 -6.38 1.54
CA PRO A 360 -9.23 -6.68 0.14
C PRO A 360 -9.30 -5.43 -0.76
N VAL A 361 -10.03 -4.41 -0.35
CA VAL A 361 -10.12 -3.15 -1.11
C VAL A 361 -8.79 -2.39 -1.09
N ARG A 362 -8.08 -2.39 0.04
CA ARG A 362 -6.71 -1.84 0.12
C ARG A 362 -5.76 -2.54 -0.85
N GLY A 363 -5.85 -3.88 -0.95
CA GLY A 363 -5.10 -4.67 -1.94
C GLY A 363 -5.37 -4.24 -3.38
N ALA A 364 -6.65 -4.02 -3.74
CA ALA A 364 -7.01 -3.54 -5.07
C ALA A 364 -6.46 -2.12 -5.35
N VAL A 365 -6.53 -1.22 -4.37
CA VAL A 365 -5.96 0.13 -4.48
C VAL A 365 -4.43 0.09 -4.65
N ARG A 366 -3.71 -0.79 -3.92
CA ARG A 366 -2.25 -0.97 -4.08
C ARG A 366 -1.88 -1.46 -5.48
N ILE A 367 -2.66 -2.35 -6.07
CA ILE A 367 -2.45 -2.85 -7.43
C ILE A 367 -2.67 -1.73 -8.45
N LEU A 368 -3.83 -1.07 -8.41
CA LEU A 368 -4.16 0.02 -9.32
C LEU A 368 -3.16 1.17 -9.19
N GLY A 369 -2.74 1.50 -7.97
CA GLY A 369 -1.79 2.58 -7.68
C GLY A 369 -0.42 2.41 -8.33
N GLN A 370 0.00 1.20 -8.70
CA GLN A 370 1.25 0.99 -9.41
C GLN A 370 1.17 1.35 -10.90
N CYS A 371 -0.04 1.54 -11.46
CA CYS A 371 -0.22 2.13 -12.79
C CYS A 371 -0.28 3.66 -12.68
N GLU A 372 0.57 4.37 -13.40
CA GLU A 372 0.72 5.83 -13.33
C GLU A 372 -0.60 6.60 -13.50
N GLU A 373 -1.53 6.06 -14.29
CA GLU A 373 -2.86 6.62 -14.50
C GLU A 373 -3.68 6.71 -13.20
N PHE A 374 -3.43 5.84 -12.22
CA PHE A 374 -4.20 5.75 -10.98
C PHE A 374 -3.40 6.09 -9.73
N THR A 375 -2.10 6.30 -9.84
CA THR A 375 -1.21 6.50 -8.66
C THR A 375 -1.70 7.65 -7.78
N LEU A 376 -2.04 8.80 -8.36
CA LEU A 376 -2.52 9.97 -7.60
C LEU A 376 -3.77 9.64 -6.77
N PHE A 377 -4.74 8.99 -7.37
CA PHE A 377 -6.01 8.64 -6.71
C PHE A 377 -5.84 7.54 -5.67
N ALA A 378 -4.95 6.58 -5.92
CA ALA A 378 -4.58 5.59 -4.92
C ALA A 378 -3.93 6.24 -3.69
N ILE A 379 -3.08 7.25 -3.89
CA ILE A 379 -2.49 8.04 -2.81
C ILE A 379 -3.57 8.76 -1.99
N PHE A 380 -4.60 9.33 -2.63
CA PHE A 380 -5.71 9.97 -1.91
C PHE A 380 -6.40 8.99 -0.95
N VAL A 381 -6.64 7.76 -1.38
CA VAL A 381 -7.20 6.71 -0.51
C VAL A 381 -6.22 6.29 0.58
N MET A 382 -4.94 6.01 0.20
CA MET A 382 -3.90 5.55 1.13
C MET A 382 -3.64 6.53 2.26
N ARG A 383 -3.71 7.85 2.03
CA ARG A 383 -3.53 8.89 3.04
C ARG A 383 -4.50 8.79 4.22
N LYS A 384 -5.63 8.11 4.05
CA LYS A 384 -6.63 7.91 5.10
C LYS A 384 -6.38 6.64 5.93
N TRP A 385 -5.42 5.82 5.57
CA TRP A 385 -5.09 4.62 6.31
C TRP A 385 -4.15 4.95 7.49
N ASP A 386 -4.23 4.14 8.56
CA ASP A 386 -3.39 4.35 9.75
C ASP A 386 -1.89 4.31 9.43
N ASN A 387 -1.50 3.50 8.43
CA ASN A 387 -0.13 3.39 7.92
C ASN A 387 0.06 4.06 6.55
N GLY A 388 -0.76 5.07 6.23
CA GLY A 388 -0.82 5.66 4.89
C GLY A 388 0.52 6.16 4.36
N ASN A 389 1.34 6.78 5.20
CA ASN A 389 2.67 7.26 4.79
C ASN A 389 3.63 6.12 4.41
N GLU A 390 3.56 4.98 5.11
CA GLU A 390 4.34 3.79 4.77
C GLU A 390 3.86 3.16 3.44
N GLU A 391 2.56 3.15 3.20
CA GLU A 391 1.98 2.67 1.93
C GLU A 391 2.40 3.56 0.76
N ILE A 392 2.39 4.89 0.94
CA ILE A 392 2.87 5.84 -0.07
C ILE A 392 4.37 5.65 -0.32
N PHE A 393 5.16 5.41 0.72
CA PHE A 393 6.59 5.14 0.57
C PHE A 393 6.85 3.82 -0.18
N ALA A 394 6.10 2.77 0.14
CA ALA A 394 6.17 1.51 -0.58
C ALA A 394 5.76 1.66 -2.06
N LEU A 395 4.73 2.47 -2.32
CA LEU A 395 4.28 2.78 -3.67
C LEU A 395 5.32 3.60 -4.44
N ALA A 396 5.90 4.64 -3.82
CA ALA A 396 6.92 5.49 -4.42
C ALA A 396 8.14 4.71 -4.95
N LYS A 397 8.50 3.63 -4.27
CA LYS A 397 9.57 2.71 -4.70
C LYS A 397 9.21 1.89 -5.95
N LYS A 398 7.92 1.73 -6.26
CA LYS A 398 7.41 0.86 -7.32
C LYS A 398 7.00 1.61 -8.59
N VAL A 399 6.64 2.89 -8.47
CA VAL A 399 6.17 3.74 -9.57
C VAL A 399 7.27 4.59 -10.19
N ARG A 400 7.02 5.14 -11.37
CA ARG A 400 7.94 5.98 -12.16
C ARG A 400 7.21 7.24 -12.65
N ASP A 401 7.94 8.09 -13.34
CA ASP A 401 7.42 9.26 -14.06
C ASP A 401 6.32 10.01 -13.26
N TRP A 402 5.15 10.24 -13.81
CA TRP A 402 4.06 10.95 -13.12
C TRP A 402 3.64 10.29 -11.81
N GLY A 403 3.60 8.97 -11.77
CA GLY A 403 3.29 8.25 -10.54
C GLY A 403 4.28 8.55 -9.42
N ARG A 404 5.58 8.62 -9.72
CA ARG A 404 6.62 8.97 -8.74
C ARG A 404 6.56 10.45 -8.34
N ILE A 405 6.31 11.37 -9.29
CA ILE A 405 6.11 12.79 -8.99
C ILE A 405 5.02 12.95 -7.92
N HIS A 406 3.84 12.34 -8.15
CA HIS A 406 2.75 12.39 -7.18
C HIS A 406 3.10 11.74 -5.84
N ALA A 407 3.78 10.59 -5.87
CA ALA A 407 4.16 9.91 -4.63
C ALA A 407 5.14 10.74 -3.79
N ILE A 408 6.14 11.39 -4.40
CA ILE A 408 7.07 12.31 -3.72
C ILE A 408 6.33 13.50 -3.12
N GLU A 409 5.36 14.06 -3.84
CA GLU A 409 4.60 15.22 -3.36
C GLU A 409 3.80 14.91 -2.08
N TYR A 410 3.24 13.71 -1.96
CA TYR A 410 2.42 13.32 -0.81
C TYR A 410 3.17 12.53 0.28
N LEU A 411 4.39 12.03 0.01
CA LEU A 411 5.21 11.32 0.99
C LEU A 411 5.69 12.30 2.08
N GLU A 412 5.50 11.95 3.34
CA GLU A 412 6.11 12.66 4.47
C GLU A 412 7.46 12.05 4.82
N ALA A 413 8.51 12.86 4.85
CA ALA A 413 9.87 12.41 5.19
C ALA A 413 10.10 12.43 6.72
N ASP A 414 9.32 11.64 7.44
CA ASP A 414 9.28 11.55 8.89
C ASP A 414 10.40 10.67 9.50
N THR A 415 11.16 9.97 8.65
CA THR A 415 12.31 9.15 9.04
C THR A 415 13.53 9.45 8.20
N GLU A 416 14.73 9.18 8.74
CA GLU A 416 15.99 9.37 7.98
C GLU A 416 16.01 8.45 6.74
N GLU A 417 15.46 7.23 6.79
CA GLU A 417 15.36 6.35 5.63
C GLU A 417 14.60 7.01 4.47
N LYS A 418 13.48 7.68 4.75
CA LYS A 418 12.69 8.36 3.72
C LYS A 418 13.40 9.59 3.17
N LYS A 419 14.11 10.35 4.03
CA LYS A 419 14.94 11.50 3.59
C LYS A 419 16.07 11.04 2.68
N GLU A 420 16.80 10.01 3.07
CA GLU A 420 17.85 9.41 2.27
C GLU A 420 17.30 8.88 0.94
N TRP A 421 16.19 8.14 0.97
CA TRP A 421 15.57 7.64 -0.25
C TRP A 421 15.15 8.78 -1.20
N LEU A 422 14.53 9.84 -0.68
CA LEU A 422 14.17 11.02 -1.48
C LEU A 422 15.39 11.63 -2.16
N LEU A 423 16.49 11.77 -1.43
CA LEU A 423 17.71 12.37 -1.94
C LEU A 423 18.41 11.50 -2.99
N TYR A 424 18.55 10.19 -2.73
CA TYR A 424 19.35 9.30 -3.57
C TYR A 424 18.57 8.61 -4.69
N GLU A 425 17.28 8.35 -4.47
CA GLU A 425 16.46 7.56 -5.37
C GLU A 425 15.23 8.31 -5.89
N GLY A 426 14.77 9.34 -5.15
CA GLY A 426 13.51 10.01 -5.43
C GLY A 426 13.42 10.55 -6.85
N LEU A 427 14.48 11.19 -7.34
CA LEU A 427 14.52 11.79 -8.68
C LEU A 427 14.95 10.82 -9.79
N LYS A 428 15.43 9.62 -9.44
CA LYS A 428 15.77 8.61 -10.45
C LYS A 428 14.49 8.11 -11.15
N ASN A 429 14.57 7.89 -12.45
CA ASN A 429 13.45 7.41 -13.28
C ASN A 429 12.26 8.39 -13.34
N ILE A 430 12.50 9.66 -13.18
CA ILE A 430 11.57 10.76 -13.48
C ILE A 430 12.06 11.45 -14.76
N PHE A 431 11.19 11.58 -15.74
CA PHE A 431 11.54 12.23 -17.02
C PHE A 431 11.51 13.77 -16.95
N MET A 432 10.88 14.33 -15.92
CA MET A 432 10.80 15.77 -15.62
C MET A 432 11.13 16.02 -14.14
N PRO A 433 12.42 15.97 -13.73
CA PRO A 433 12.81 16.08 -12.33
C PRO A 433 12.44 17.43 -11.70
N GLU A 434 12.28 18.49 -12.49
CA GLU A 434 11.89 19.83 -12.06
C GLU A 434 10.58 19.83 -11.25
N TYR A 435 9.62 18.94 -11.56
CA TYR A 435 8.36 18.86 -10.82
C TYR A 435 8.51 18.38 -9.38
N SER A 436 9.56 17.65 -9.06
CA SER A 436 9.79 17.10 -7.72
C SER A 436 11.00 17.70 -7.00
N ALA A 437 11.89 18.40 -7.71
CA ALA A 437 13.16 18.83 -7.16
C ALA A 437 13.02 19.73 -5.92
N LEU A 438 12.13 20.72 -5.94
CA LEU A 438 11.92 21.60 -4.78
C LEU A 438 11.31 20.85 -3.59
N THR A 439 10.37 19.93 -3.85
CA THR A 439 9.78 19.06 -2.82
C THR A 439 10.84 18.15 -2.20
N VAL A 440 11.70 17.54 -3.00
CA VAL A 440 12.81 16.71 -2.52
C VAL A 440 13.81 17.55 -1.71
N PHE A 441 14.20 18.73 -2.21
CA PHE A 441 15.10 19.63 -1.49
C PHE A 441 14.60 19.93 -0.07
N ASN A 442 13.32 20.26 0.05
CA ASN A 442 12.73 20.62 1.34
C ASN A 442 12.54 19.39 2.25
N LYS A 443 11.96 18.31 1.73
CA LYS A 443 11.63 17.12 2.54
C LYS A 443 12.86 16.32 2.95
N ALA A 444 13.87 16.22 2.08
CA ALA A 444 15.13 15.56 2.42
C ALA A 444 16.09 16.45 3.21
N GLU A 445 15.70 17.69 3.51
CA GLU A 445 16.57 18.68 4.19
C GLU A 445 17.92 18.86 3.47
N ALA A 446 17.91 18.86 2.13
CA ALA A 446 19.11 18.82 1.30
C ALA A 446 20.11 19.95 1.61
N ALA A 447 19.67 21.11 2.09
CA ALA A 447 20.54 22.20 2.51
C ALA A 447 21.59 21.76 3.56
N LYS A 448 21.22 20.84 4.46
CA LYS A 448 22.16 20.29 5.45
C LYS A 448 23.23 19.41 4.79
N VAL A 449 22.88 18.71 3.72
CA VAL A 449 23.79 17.84 2.97
C VAL A 449 24.76 18.68 2.14
N PHE A 450 24.31 19.76 1.50
CA PHE A 450 25.20 20.71 0.82
C PHE A 450 26.24 21.35 1.75
N ALA A 451 25.90 21.55 3.03
CA ALA A 451 26.76 22.15 4.03
C ALA A 451 27.78 21.17 4.66
N MET A 452 27.79 19.89 4.30
CA MET A 452 28.77 18.92 4.81
C MET A 452 30.17 19.26 4.30
N GLU A 453 31.23 18.99 5.09
CA GLU A 453 32.61 19.27 4.71
C GLU A 453 33.11 18.33 3.59
N GLU A 454 32.69 17.08 3.64
CA GLU A 454 33.06 16.04 2.67
C GLU A 454 31.83 15.31 2.19
N LEU A 455 31.77 15.04 0.90
CA LEU A 455 30.72 14.24 0.26
C LEU A 455 31.35 13.04 -0.42
N SER A 456 30.70 11.86 -0.31
CA SER A 456 30.99 10.76 -1.22
C SER A 456 30.53 11.13 -2.64
N TYR A 457 31.09 10.47 -3.64
CA TYR A 457 30.67 10.70 -5.03
C TYR A 457 29.17 10.45 -5.24
N GLU A 458 28.61 9.43 -4.56
CA GLU A 458 27.18 9.09 -4.67
C GLU A 458 26.29 10.23 -4.13
N ILE A 459 26.67 10.81 -2.99
CA ILE A 459 25.96 11.97 -2.41
C ILE A 459 26.06 13.17 -3.35
N TYR A 460 27.29 13.45 -3.82
CA TYR A 460 27.55 14.55 -4.74
C TYR A 460 26.70 14.42 -6.01
N HIS A 461 26.66 13.22 -6.62
CA HIS A 461 25.88 12.95 -7.82
C HIS A 461 24.37 13.12 -7.58
N ALA A 462 23.85 12.69 -6.41
CA ALA A 462 22.45 12.93 -6.03
C ALA A 462 22.12 14.42 -5.92
N LEU A 463 23.05 15.21 -5.33
CA LEU A 463 22.91 16.67 -5.28
C LEU A 463 23.00 17.33 -6.66
N ALA A 464 23.81 16.78 -7.56
CA ALA A 464 23.89 17.24 -8.94
C ALA A 464 22.55 17.03 -9.68
N MET A 465 21.94 15.84 -9.58
CA MET A 465 20.62 15.57 -10.13
C MET A 465 19.53 16.48 -9.53
N LEU A 466 19.60 16.74 -8.22
CA LEU A 466 18.68 17.64 -7.54
C LEU A 466 18.80 19.07 -8.06
N LEU A 467 20.03 19.57 -8.24
CA LEU A 467 20.28 20.91 -8.79
C LEU A 467 19.88 21.02 -10.24
N GLU A 468 20.07 19.98 -11.05
CA GLU A 468 19.58 19.97 -12.45
C GLU A 468 18.09 20.25 -12.48
N GLY A 469 17.27 19.56 -11.66
CA GLY A 469 15.85 19.81 -11.58
C GLY A 469 15.49 21.17 -10.96
N LEU A 470 16.25 21.65 -9.97
CA LEU A 470 16.01 22.95 -9.34
C LEU A 470 16.32 24.14 -10.27
N LEU A 471 17.31 24.00 -11.16
CA LEU A 471 17.73 25.04 -12.10
C LEU A 471 16.83 25.12 -13.33
N ASP A 472 16.05 24.10 -13.62
CA ASP A 472 15.05 24.10 -14.69
C ASP A 472 13.73 24.69 -14.20
N GLU A 473 13.69 26.02 -14.11
CA GLU A 473 12.51 26.77 -13.70
C GLU A 473 11.60 27.02 -14.92
N GLY A 474 10.70 26.08 -15.15
CA GLY A 474 9.74 26.17 -16.25
C GLY A 474 8.34 26.47 -15.73
N PRO A 475 7.42 25.52 -15.80
CA PRO A 475 6.06 25.73 -15.28
C PRO A 475 5.97 25.60 -13.75
N VAL A 476 7.01 25.04 -13.11
CA VAL A 476 7.06 24.81 -11.65
C VAL A 476 8.19 25.63 -11.03
N PRO A 477 8.05 26.02 -9.75
CA PRO A 477 9.08 26.76 -9.06
C PRO A 477 10.30 25.87 -8.76
N GLY A 478 11.49 26.45 -8.82
CA GLY A 478 12.75 25.77 -8.56
C GLY A 478 13.66 26.53 -7.57
N ILE A 479 14.92 26.69 -7.95
CA ILE A 479 15.96 27.26 -7.08
C ILE A 479 15.67 28.70 -6.62
N SER A 480 14.92 29.48 -7.39
CA SER A 480 14.55 30.86 -7.03
C SER A 480 13.72 30.93 -5.73
N GLN A 481 13.05 29.87 -5.34
CA GLN A 481 12.28 29.77 -4.09
C GLN A 481 13.15 29.46 -2.86
N ILE A 482 14.41 29.09 -3.05
CA ILE A 482 15.32 28.79 -1.94
C ILE A 482 15.96 30.08 -1.47
N GLU A 483 15.81 30.42 -0.19
CA GLU A 483 16.31 31.65 0.40
C GLU A 483 17.85 31.74 0.28
N ASP A 484 18.54 30.67 0.69
CA ASP A 484 20.02 30.59 0.69
C ASP A 484 20.58 30.01 -0.62
N ARG A 485 19.90 30.16 -1.75
CA ARG A 485 20.27 29.55 -3.04
C ARG A 485 21.70 29.85 -3.47
N MET A 486 22.20 31.07 -3.24
CA MET A 486 23.55 31.43 -3.62
C MET A 486 24.59 30.66 -2.80
N LEU A 487 24.34 30.46 -1.51
CA LEU A 487 25.19 29.65 -0.64
C LEU A 487 25.16 28.16 -1.10
N ILE A 488 23.99 27.63 -1.43
CA ILE A 488 23.84 26.27 -1.95
C ILE A 488 24.65 26.05 -3.22
N LEU A 489 24.54 26.98 -4.19
CA LEU A 489 25.31 26.89 -5.44
C LEU A 489 26.82 26.99 -5.19
N GLN A 490 27.24 27.86 -4.28
CA GLN A 490 28.65 27.97 -3.92
C GLN A 490 29.18 26.70 -3.25
N GLN A 491 28.45 26.13 -2.31
CA GLN A 491 28.82 24.88 -1.63
C GLN A 491 28.92 23.72 -2.63
N PHE A 492 27.96 23.59 -3.57
CA PHE A 492 28.04 22.60 -4.61
C PHE A 492 29.31 22.73 -5.47
N LEU A 493 29.64 23.93 -5.91
CA LEU A 493 30.87 24.18 -6.68
C LEU A 493 32.15 23.91 -5.86
N ASP A 494 32.12 24.15 -4.52
CA ASP A 494 33.23 23.78 -3.63
C ASP A 494 33.44 22.27 -3.54
N HIS A 495 32.34 21.50 -3.60
CA HIS A 495 32.39 20.04 -3.69
C HIS A 495 32.84 19.58 -5.07
N SER A 496 32.31 20.18 -6.15
CA SER A 496 32.70 19.87 -7.53
C SER A 496 34.20 19.93 -7.76
N ALA A 497 34.88 20.92 -7.16
CA ALA A 497 36.32 21.05 -7.25
C ALA A 497 37.11 19.92 -6.56
N LYS A 498 36.46 19.04 -5.79
CA LYS A 498 37.08 17.94 -5.05
C LYS A 498 36.73 16.56 -5.63
N GLN A 499 35.88 16.48 -6.67
CA GLN A 499 35.38 15.25 -7.27
C GLN A 499 35.97 15.04 -8.66
N GLU A 500 36.02 13.78 -9.08
CA GLU A 500 36.22 13.42 -10.48
C GLU A 500 34.87 13.57 -11.22
N LEU A 501 34.74 14.63 -12.01
CA LEU A 501 33.48 15.01 -12.62
C LEU A 501 33.18 14.19 -13.89
N THR A 502 31.94 13.76 -14.05
CA THR A 502 31.41 13.19 -15.30
C THR A 502 30.85 14.30 -16.20
N VAL A 503 30.49 13.94 -17.44
CA VAL A 503 29.81 14.87 -18.36
C VAL A 503 28.49 15.38 -17.78
N ALA A 504 27.74 14.52 -17.08
CA ALA A 504 26.49 14.92 -16.44
C ALA A 504 26.73 15.95 -15.33
N ASP A 505 27.77 15.74 -14.50
CA ASP A 505 28.13 16.68 -13.44
C ASP A 505 28.55 18.03 -14.02
N LEU A 506 29.35 18.04 -15.10
CA LEU A 506 29.76 19.26 -15.81
C LEU A 506 28.56 19.98 -16.44
N ASN A 507 27.52 19.26 -16.88
CA ASN A 507 26.28 19.89 -17.34
C ASN A 507 25.61 20.69 -16.23
N VAL A 508 25.58 20.16 -15.00
CA VAL A 508 25.01 20.90 -13.84
C VAL A 508 25.84 22.14 -13.53
N VAL A 509 27.18 22.06 -13.55
CA VAL A 509 28.05 23.20 -13.36
C VAL A 509 27.80 24.29 -14.45
N LEU A 510 27.54 23.86 -15.70
CA LEU A 510 27.16 24.76 -16.78
C LEU A 510 25.80 25.42 -16.53
N LEU A 511 24.80 24.68 -16.09
CA LEU A 511 23.46 25.22 -15.77
C LEU A 511 23.57 26.29 -14.65
N ILE A 512 24.43 26.07 -13.64
CA ILE A 512 24.72 27.07 -12.60
C ILE A 512 25.29 28.34 -13.21
N ALA A 513 26.28 28.23 -14.11
CA ALA A 513 26.88 29.39 -14.77
C ALA A 513 25.85 30.17 -15.60
N GLN A 514 24.99 29.47 -16.34
CA GLN A 514 23.93 30.05 -17.16
C GLN A 514 22.87 30.75 -16.30
N TRP A 515 22.41 30.10 -15.22
CA TRP A 515 21.43 30.68 -14.30
C TRP A 515 21.93 31.93 -13.63
N CYS A 516 23.23 31.95 -13.24
CA CYS A 516 23.87 33.14 -12.65
C CYS A 516 24.09 34.30 -13.67
N ASP A 517 24.19 34.02 -14.97
CA ASP A 517 24.37 35.02 -16.00
C ASP A 517 23.19 35.98 -16.13
N ASP A 518 22.00 35.50 -15.84
CA ASP A 518 20.73 36.25 -15.90
C ASP A 518 20.54 37.14 -14.64
N LEU A 519 21.43 37.04 -13.64
CA LEU A 519 21.28 37.75 -12.38
C LEU A 519 22.28 38.95 -12.27
N PRO A 520 21.80 40.15 -11.89
CA PRO A 520 22.63 41.35 -11.86
C PRO A 520 23.48 41.53 -10.57
N SER A 521 23.65 40.48 -9.74
CA SER A 521 24.36 40.57 -8.46
C SER A 521 25.85 40.24 -8.58
N GLU A 522 26.70 40.88 -7.78
CA GLU A 522 28.15 40.55 -7.70
C GLU A 522 28.37 39.12 -7.16
N GLU A 523 27.48 38.64 -6.32
CA GLU A 523 27.52 37.28 -5.81
C GLU A 523 27.29 36.25 -6.92
N ALA A 524 26.26 36.45 -7.76
CA ALA A 524 26.01 35.61 -8.92
C ALA A 524 27.19 35.60 -9.90
N LYS A 525 27.82 36.78 -10.11
CA LYS A 525 29.00 36.88 -10.95
C LYS A 525 30.17 36.06 -10.39
N SER A 526 30.41 36.11 -9.07
CA SER A 526 31.45 35.32 -8.41
C SER A 526 31.20 33.81 -8.54
N ILE A 527 29.94 33.36 -8.41
CA ILE A 527 29.54 31.96 -8.59
C ILE A 527 29.75 31.52 -10.04
N LYS A 528 29.36 32.36 -11.01
CA LYS A 528 29.59 32.11 -12.43
C LYS A 528 31.10 31.97 -12.74
N GLU A 529 31.96 32.90 -12.28
CA GLU A 529 33.40 32.83 -12.49
C GLU A 529 34.00 31.53 -11.90
N LYS A 530 33.47 31.06 -10.76
CA LYS A 530 33.90 29.81 -10.15
C LYS A 530 33.44 28.59 -10.97
N ALA A 531 32.20 28.59 -11.44
CA ALA A 531 31.66 27.52 -12.31
C ALA A 531 32.48 27.44 -13.62
N GLU A 532 32.77 28.59 -14.26
CA GLU A 532 33.59 28.65 -15.46
C GLU A 532 35.02 28.14 -15.21
N ALA A 533 35.62 28.43 -14.04
CA ALA A 533 36.93 27.91 -13.69
C ALA A 533 36.95 26.37 -13.60
N ILE A 534 35.88 25.76 -13.09
CA ILE A 534 35.74 24.29 -13.06
C ILE A 534 35.54 23.75 -14.48
N LEU A 535 34.68 24.36 -15.27
CA LEU A 535 34.38 23.90 -16.63
C LEU A 535 35.61 23.92 -17.55
N PHE A 536 36.44 24.93 -17.42
CA PHE A 536 37.61 25.12 -18.29
C PHE A 536 38.91 24.58 -17.69
N ASP A 537 38.85 23.86 -16.58
CA ASP A 537 39.99 23.10 -16.09
C ASP A 537 40.46 22.03 -17.10
N SER A 538 41.75 21.78 -17.15
CA SER A 538 42.35 20.89 -18.14
C SER A 538 41.90 19.43 -18.00
N GLU A 539 41.63 18.93 -16.78
CA GLU A 539 41.14 17.57 -16.54
C GLU A 539 39.68 17.42 -17.02
N ASN A 540 38.84 18.41 -16.69
CA ASN A 540 37.44 18.45 -17.10
C ASN A 540 37.28 18.62 -18.61
N THR A 541 38.15 19.41 -19.23
CA THR A 541 38.21 19.49 -20.70
C THR A 541 38.52 18.16 -21.35
N GLY A 542 39.40 17.35 -20.74
CA GLY A 542 39.71 15.99 -21.18
C GLY A 542 38.47 15.06 -21.11
N VAL A 543 37.67 15.14 -20.05
CA VAL A 543 36.41 14.38 -19.90
C VAL A 543 35.44 14.72 -21.03
N VAL A 544 35.28 16.01 -21.35
CA VAL A 544 34.39 16.44 -22.46
C VAL A 544 34.93 15.95 -23.81
N GLN A 545 36.24 16.01 -24.06
CA GLN A 545 36.84 15.52 -25.31
C GLN A 545 36.67 14.03 -25.50
N GLU A 546 36.76 13.22 -24.45
CA GLU A 546 36.46 11.78 -24.53
C GLU A 546 34.97 11.51 -24.79
N ALA A 547 34.08 12.30 -24.18
CA ALA A 547 32.64 12.17 -24.37
C ALA A 547 32.18 12.60 -25.77
N ILE A 548 32.88 13.56 -26.39
CA ILE A 548 32.65 13.97 -27.81
C ILE A 548 32.83 12.80 -28.79
N LYS A 549 33.70 11.85 -28.46
CA LYS A 549 33.86 10.62 -29.26
C LYS A 549 32.64 9.67 -29.16
N LYS A 550 31.72 9.96 -28.24
CA LYS A 550 30.45 9.28 -28.08
C LYS A 550 29.33 10.29 -28.34
N ALA A 551 28.21 9.86 -28.97
CA ALA A 551 27.13 10.76 -29.43
C ALA A 551 26.59 11.77 -28.38
N ASP A 552 26.71 11.44 -27.10
CA ASP A 552 26.17 12.27 -26.00
C ASP A 552 27.02 13.52 -25.68
N GLY A 553 28.28 13.55 -26.07
CA GLY A 553 29.18 14.69 -25.83
C GLY A 553 28.95 15.88 -26.75
N LEU A 554 28.34 15.68 -27.91
CA LEU A 554 28.07 16.73 -28.91
C LEU A 554 27.13 17.82 -28.36
N MET A 555 26.07 17.44 -27.66
CA MET A 555 25.12 18.38 -27.08
C MET A 555 25.76 19.25 -25.99
N LEU A 556 26.61 18.68 -25.16
CA LEU A 556 27.31 19.42 -24.12
C LEU A 556 28.34 20.40 -24.72
N ALA A 557 29.09 19.97 -25.72
CA ALA A 557 30.05 20.81 -26.41
C ALA A 557 29.39 22.00 -27.14
N GLU A 558 28.21 21.83 -27.68
CA GLU A 558 27.41 22.93 -28.24
C GLU A 558 26.93 23.92 -27.19
N LYS A 559 26.51 23.44 -26.01
CA LYS A 559 26.08 24.28 -24.88
C LYS A 559 27.24 25.06 -24.26
N LEU A 560 28.43 24.48 -24.16
CA LEU A 560 29.63 25.12 -23.57
C LEU A 560 30.24 26.22 -24.45
N GLY A 561 29.83 26.33 -25.70
CA GLY A 561 30.22 27.42 -26.58
C GLY A 561 31.56 27.25 -27.31
N LEU A 562 32.14 28.37 -27.79
CA LEU A 562 33.24 28.42 -28.75
C LEU A 562 34.49 27.59 -28.43
N PRO A 563 35.07 27.55 -27.23
CA PRO A 563 36.30 26.79 -26.97
C PRO A 563 36.10 25.29 -27.20
N PHE A 564 34.99 24.73 -26.74
CA PHE A 564 34.65 23.30 -26.92
C PHE A 564 34.17 22.98 -28.34
N LYS A 565 33.46 23.90 -28.99
CA LYS A 565 33.03 23.74 -30.37
C LYS A 565 34.21 23.65 -31.34
N ASN A 566 35.26 24.44 -31.13
CA ASN A 566 36.48 24.36 -31.92
C ASN A 566 37.25 23.07 -31.66
N GLN A 567 37.36 22.60 -30.42
CA GLN A 567 37.95 21.31 -30.09
C GLN A 567 37.14 20.14 -30.69
N LEU A 568 35.79 20.24 -30.72
CA LEU A 568 34.91 19.29 -31.41
C LEU A 568 35.21 19.21 -32.89
N LEU A 569 35.33 20.35 -33.58
CA LEU A 569 35.63 20.42 -35.02
C LEU A 569 37.00 19.81 -35.34
N GLU A 570 38.01 20.10 -34.53
CA GLU A 570 39.36 19.50 -34.62
C GLU A 570 39.35 17.97 -34.45
N CYS A 571 38.49 17.43 -33.53
CA CYS A 571 38.34 15.99 -33.37
C CYS A 571 37.59 15.31 -34.55
N ILE A 572 36.64 16.01 -35.15
CA ILE A 572 35.89 15.48 -36.33
C ILE A 572 36.78 15.49 -37.57
N GLU A 573 37.63 16.48 -37.74
CA GLU A 573 38.56 16.61 -38.88
C GLU A 573 39.75 15.61 -38.80
N GLN A 574 40.05 15.06 -37.60
CA GLN A 574 41.12 14.06 -37.42
C GLN A 574 40.64 12.60 -37.51
N ASN A 575 39.37 12.31 -37.63
CA ASN A 575 38.77 11.00 -37.83
C ASN A 575 38.14 10.91 -39.21
#